data_75017d7a2826f5737186199ec690c89e
#
_entry.id   75017d7a2826f5737186199ec690c89e
#
_cell.length_a   1.000
_cell.length_b   1.000
_cell.length_c   1.000
_cell.angle_alpha   90.00
_cell.angle_beta   90.00
_cell.angle_gamma   90.00
#
_symmetry.space_group_name_H-M   'P 1'
#
loop_
_entity.id
_entity.type
_entity.pdbx_description
1 polymer ?
#
loop_
_entity_poly.entity_id
_entity_poly.type
_entity_poly.pdbx_seq_one_letter_code
_entity_poly.pdbx_strand_id
1 'polypeptide(L)'
;MFRNAKVVTLAFALVVSTFVISAPAYSAERPTSVPGCAKSTAKGHVPAKVKQPTVAAKSPAKTLTITTNCGPIVISLLGAKAPITVTSIAALANAGYYNKSLCHRLTTEGIFVLQCGDPTASGSGSPTGWKGYVDENLPKATGINYPAGTVAMANSGPKTNGSQFFLVYQDTTLGPDYTIWGKITKGLDLVQKVGAVGAYQMSGTQAMYAGDGYPIQTVEILKASAK
;
A
#
# COMPACT_ATOMS: atom_id res chain seq x y z
N MET A 1 -56.82 -78.45 13.78
CA MET A 1 -57.29 -77.21 13.11
C MET A 1 -56.72 -75.99 13.87
N PHE A 2 -55.56 -75.50 13.49
CA PHE A 2 -54.91 -74.30 14.17
C PHE A 2 -54.75 -73.18 13.11
N ARG A 3 -55.42 -72.06 13.39
CA ARG A 3 -55.37 -70.89 12.55
C ARG A 3 -54.19 -70.01 13.00
N ASN A 4 -53.25 -69.83 12.08
CA ASN A 4 -52.12 -68.93 12.28
C ASN A 4 -52.60 -67.49 12.13
N ALA A 5 -52.46 -66.68 13.23
CA ALA A 5 -52.63 -65.26 13.17
C ALA A 5 -51.28 -64.58 12.80
N LYS A 6 -51.26 -63.88 11.65
CA LYS A 6 -50.09 -63.02 11.28
C LYS A 6 -50.19 -61.68 11.99
N VAL A 7 -49.20 -61.40 12.79
CA VAL A 7 -49.02 -60.09 13.38
C VAL A 7 -48.27 -59.20 12.35
N VAL A 8 -48.90 -58.10 11.91
CA VAL A 8 -48.30 -57.10 11.04
C VAL A 8 -47.78 -55.97 11.94
N THR A 9 -46.48 -55.85 12.02
CA THR A 9 -45.82 -54.77 12.73
C THR A 9 -45.65 -53.57 11.79
N LEU A 10 -46.40 -52.49 12.04
CA LEU A 10 -46.23 -51.19 11.32
C LEU A 10 -45.05 -50.44 11.96
N ALA A 11 -43.97 -50.28 11.21
CA ALA A 11 -42.87 -49.43 11.60
C ALA A 11 -43.17 -47.97 11.14
N PHE A 12 -43.37 -47.08 12.08
CA PHE A 12 -43.48 -45.64 11.83
C PHE A 12 -42.06 -45.07 11.71
N ALA A 13 -41.64 -44.68 10.51
CA ALA A 13 -40.39 -43.94 10.30
C ALA A 13 -40.65 -42.45 10.58
N LEU A 14 -40.05 -41.95 11.64
CA LEU A 14 -40.05 -40.54 11.97
C LEU A 14 -39.00 -39.82 11.07
N VAL A 15 -39.43 -39.08 10.05
CA VAL A 15 -38.56 -38.24 9.24
C VAL A 15 -38.36 -36.91 10.00
N VAL A 16 -37.24 -36.81 10.66
CA VAL A 16 -36.80 -35.52 11.28
C VAL A 16 -36.20 -34.66 10.16
N SER A 17 -36.98 -33.75 9.61
CA SER A 17 -36.48 -32.72 8.68
C SER A 17 -35.70 -31.68 9.46
N THR A 18 -34.36 -31.71 9.43
CA THR A 18 -33.49 -30.67 9.90
C THR A 18 -33.55 -29.50 8.92
N PHE A 19 -34.29 -28.45 9.29
CA PHE A 19 -34.20 -27.16 8.61
C PHE A 19 -32.83 -26.55 8.92
N VAL A 20 -31.89 -26.62 7.99
CA VAL A 20 -30.67 -25.85 8.02
C VAL A 20 -31.05 -24.43 7.62
N ILE A 21 -31.23 -23.56 8.62
CA ILE A 21 -31.34 -22.12 8.41
C ILE A 21 -29.92 -21.62 8.07
N SER A 22 -29.59 -21.56 6.77
CA SER A 22 -28.42 -20.84 6.30
C SER A 22 -28.65 -19.35 6.55
N ALA A 23 -27.99 -18.78 7.56
CA ALA A 23 -27.92 -17.35 7.72
C ALA A 23 -27.32 -16.74 6.44
N PRO A 24 -27.90 -15.67 5.88
CA PRO A 24 -27.31 -15.01 4.74
C PRO A 24 -25.90 -14.52 5.15
N ALA A 25 -24.89 -14.95 4.43
CA ALA A 25 -23.56 -14.39 4.57
C ALA A 25 -23.67 -12.91 4.13
N TYR A 26 -23.71 -12.01 5.12
CA TYR A 26 -23.64 -10.58 4.89
C TYR A 26 -22.22 -10.31 4.40
N SER A 27 -22.00 -10.32 3.09
CA SER A 27 -20.77 -9.78 2.52
C SER A 27 -20.81 -8.27 2.79
N ALA A 28 -20.01 -7.81 3.74
CA ALA A 28 -19.87 -6.38 3.98
C ALA A 28 -19.53 -5.71 2.65
N GLU A 29 -20.39 -4.82 2.21
CA GLU A 29 -20.20 -4.11 0.94
C GLU A 29 -18.87 -3.33 1.02
N ARG A 30 -18.02 -3.51 0.02
CA ARG A 30 -16.70 -2.86 -0.02
C ARG A 30 -16.89 -1.34 -0.03
N PRO A 31 -16.19 -0.57 0.83
CA PRO A 31 -16.29 0.87 0.82
C PRO A 31 -15.83 1.44 -0.53
N THR A 32 -16.53 2.44 -1.04
CA THR A 32 -16.20 3.09 -2.32
C THR A 32 -15.31 4.33 -2.16
N SER A 33 -15.12 4.78 -0.93
CA SER A 33 -14.29 5.95 -0.60
C SER A 33 -13.82 5.88 0.85
N VAL A 34 -12.83 6.66 1.19
CA VAL A 34 -12.36 6.86 2.58
C VAL A 34 -13.03 8.13 3.13
N PRO A 35 -13.80 8.04 4.22
CA PRO A 35 -14.39 9.22 4.85
C PRO A 35 -13.33 10.25 5.25
N GLY A 36 -13.59 11.52 4.97
CA GLY A 36 -12.68 12.64 5.29
C GLY A 36 -11.63 12.93 4.23
N CYS A 37 -11.52 12.13 3.17
CA CYS A 37 -10.69 12.48 2.02
C CYS A 37 -11.34 13.58 1.19
N ALA A 38 -10.59 14.67 0.94
CA ALA A 38 -11.02 15.67 -0.03
C ALA A 38 -10.84 15.12 -1.46
N LYS A 39 -11.71 15.56 -2.38
CA LYS A 39 -11.59 15.21 -3.79
C LYS A 39 -10.26 15.77 -4.35
N SER A 40 -9.50 14.94 -5.01
CA SER A 40 -8.29 15.35 -5.73
C SER A 40 -8.59 15.62 -7.20
N THR A 41 -7.94 16.64 -7.76
CA THR A 41 -7.91 16.95 -9.18
C THR A 41 -6.47 16.86 -9.72
N ALA A 42 -5.54 16.37 -8.91
CA ALA A 42 -4.14 16.20 -9.29
C ALA A 42 -4.00 15.27 -10.50
N LYS A 43 -3.01 15.59 -11.33
CA LYS A 43 -2.62 14.80 -12.50
C LYS A 43 -1.10 14.63 -12.50
N GLY A 44 -0.61 13.67 -13.25
CA GLY A 44 0.81 13.56 -13.52
C GLY A 44 1.38 14.87 -14.07
N HIS A 45 2.53 15.29 -13.56
CA HIS A 45 3.18 16.53 -13.94
C HIS A 45 4.70 16.40 -13.90
N VAL A 46 5.40 17.32 -14.57
CA VAL A 46 6.85 17.40 -14.51
C VAL A 46 7.25 18.01 -13.16
N PRO A 47 8.03 17.30 -12.33
CA PRO A 47 8.43 17.79 -11.03
C PRO A 47 9.55 18.83 -11.08
N ALA A 48 9.78 19.53 -9.96
CA ALA A 48 10.93 20.38 -9.77
C ALA A 48 12.25 19.60 -9.95
N LYS A 49 13.24 20.22 -10.60
CA LYS A 49 14.61 19.68 -10.62
C LYS A 49 15.23 19.74 -9.23
N VAL A 50 15.79 18.64 -8.79
CA VAL A 50 16.49 18.52 -7.51
C VAL A 50 17.89 17.99 -7.77
N LYS A 51 18.91 18.60 -7.17
CA LYS A 51 20.27 18.08 -7.25
C LYS A 51 20.38 16.79 -6.44
N GLN A 52 20.90 15.74 -7.05
CA GLN A 52 21.11 14.46 -6.36
C GLN A 52 22.15 14.59 -5.26
N PRO A 53 21.83 14.23 -4.01
CA PRO A 53 22.83 14.06 -2.98
C PRO A 53 23.78 12.90 -3.32
N THR A 54 25.08 13.11 -3.19
CA THR A 54 26.10 12.08 -3.44
C THR A 54 26.75 11.55 -2.16
N VAL A 55 26.47 12.22 -1.04
CA VAL A 55 26.93 11.84 0.29
C VAL A 55 25.79 11.97 1.29
N ALA A 56 25.83 11.15 2.32
CA ALA A 56 24.85 11.22 3.40
C ALA A 56 24.99 12.54 4.19
N ALA A 57 23.88 13.11 4.63
CA ALA A 57 23.88 14.26 5.51
C ALA A 57 24.50 13.88 6.86
N LYS A 58 25.37 14.78 7.40
CA LYS A 58 25.97 14.61 8.74
C LYS A 58 24.91 14.53 9.85
N SER A 59 23.82 15.28 9.70
CA SER A 59 22.66 15.28 10.58
C SER A 59 21.41 15.00 9.75
N PRO A 60 21.08 13.71 9.51
CA PRO A 60 19.93 13.36 8.68
C PRO A 60 18.62 13.77 9.36
N ALA A 61 17.62 14.10 8.56
CA ALA A 61 16.27 14.35 9.04
C ALA A 61 15.75 13.13 9.82
N LYS A 62 14.97 13.37 10.85
CA LYS A 62 14.41 12.32 11.73
C LYS A 62 12.95 11.99 11.40
N THR A 63 12.25 12.91 10.74
CA THR A 63 10.82 12.79 10.47
C THR A 63 10.52 13.28 9.06
N LEU A 64 9.68 12.55 8.32
CA LEU A 64 9.03 13.00 7.11
C LEU A 64 7.54 13.12 7.37
N THR A 65 6.95 14.28 7.10
CA THR A 65 5.51 14.48 7.11
C THR A 65 5.01 14.60 5.69
N ILE A 66 4.09 13.73 5.30
CA ILE A 66 3.37 13.76 4.03
C ILE A 66 1.94 14.20 4.35
N THR A 67 1.56 15.40 3.94
CA THR A 67 0.20 15.89 4.02
C THR A 67 -0.53 15.46 2.76
N THR A 68 -1.57 14.64 2.90
CA THR A 68 -2.38 14.17 1.78
C THR A 68 -3.77 14.79 1.79
N ASN A 69 -4.51 14.65 0.70
CA ASN A 69 -5.93 15.00 0.64
C ASN A 69 -6.81 14.19 1.60
N CYS A 70 -6.27 13.11 2.17
CA CYS A 70 -6.94 12.24 3.14
C CYS A 70 -6.45 12.45 4.59
N GLY A 71 -5.46 13.30 4.80
CA GLY A 71 -4.86 13.56 6.11
C GLY A 71 -3.35 13.32 6.14
N PRO A 72 -2.70 13.56 7.27
CA PRO A 72 -1.26 13.46 7.39
C PRO A 72 -0.79 12.01 7.61
N ILE A 73 0.32 11.66 6.95
CA ILE A 73 1.12 10.47 7.21
C ILE A 73 2.47 10.94 7.76
N VAL A 74 2.84 10.49 8.95
CA VAL A 74 4.12 10.84 9.58
C VAL A 74 5.00 9.61 9.64
N ILE A 75 6.24 9.75 9.19
CA ILE A 75 7.23 8.68 9.06
C ILE A 75 8.45 9.04 9.90
N SER A 76 8.83 8.16 10.83
CA SER A 76 10.13 8.19 11.50
C SER A 76 11.20 7.67 10.54
N LEU A 77 12.24 8.45 10.31
CA LEU A 77 13.29 8.17 9.33
C LEU A 77 14.45 7.37 9.96
N LEU A 78 14.92 6.36 9.27
CA LEU A 78 15.96 5.45 9.72
C LEU A 78 17.36 5.89 9.20
N GLY A 79 17.72 7.16 9.41
CA GLY A 79 18.95 7.76 8.88
C GLY A 79 20.24 7.05 9.27
N ALA A 80 20.29 6.36 10.41
CA ALA A 80 21.44 5.56 10.80
C ALA A 80 21.58 4.24 10.01
N LYS A 81 20.47 3.73 9.43
CA LYS A 81 20.43 2.46 8.70
C LYS A 81 20.41 2.65 7.18
N ALA A 82 19.84 3.76 6.71
CA ALA A 82 19.71 4.10 5.30
C ALA A 82 20.09 5.57 5.05
N PRO A 83 21.36 5.96 5.32
CA PRO A 83 21.77 7.37 5.35
C PRO A 83 21.66 8.07 4.01
N ILE A 84 22.04 7.44 2.89
CA ILE A 84 21.92 8.02 1.54
C ILE A 84 20.46 8.13 1.15
N THR A 85 19.66 7.11 1.41
CA THR A 85 18.23 7.09 1.10
C THR A 85 17.48 8.19 1.86
N VAL A 86 17.68 8.29 3.18
CA VAL A 86 17.05 9.33 4.00
C VAL A 86 17.47 10.72 3.55
N THR A 87 18.73 10.92 3.22
CA THR A 87 19.23 12.21 2.68
C THR A 87 18.56 12.56 1.35
N SER A 88 18.44 11.58 0.45
CA SER A 88 17.82 11.74 -0.87
C SER A 88 16.32 12.06 -0.76
N ILE A 89 15.60 11.30 0.05
CA ILE A 89 14.16 11.53 0.29
C ILE A 89 13.92 12.90 0.94
N ALA A 90 14.74 13.28 1.92
CA ALA A 90 14.65 14.60 2.57
C ALA A 90 14.91 15.75 1.58
N ALA A 91 15.91 15.60 0.71
CA ALA A 91 16.21 16.59 -0.33
C ALA A 91 15.03 16.76 -1.30
N LEU A 92 14.45 15.64 -1.77
CA LEU A 92 13.29 15.66 -2.65
C LEU A 92 12.06 16.30 -1.97
N ALA A 93 11.76 15.90 -0.73
CA ALA A 93 10.61 16.40 0.02
C ALA A 93 10.73 17.92 0.26
N ASN A 94 11.89 18.38 0.72
CA ASN A 94 12.11 19.80 1.06
C ASN A 94 12.21 20.72 -0.18
N ALA A 95 12.57 20.14 -1.34
CA ALA A 95 12.52 20.84 -2.62
C ALA A 95 11.11 20.85 -3.25
N GLY A 96 10.10 20.24 -2.61
CA GLY A 96 8.74 20.18 -3.12
C GLY A 96 8.53 19.19 -4.27
N TYR A 97 9.46 18.27 -4.51
CA TYR A 97 9.40 17.29 -5.59
C TYR A 97 8.12 16.45 -5.56
N TYR A 98 7.68 16.07 -4.36
CA TYR A 98 6.48 15.23 -4.15
C TYR A 98 5.16 16.03 -4.13
N ASN A 99 5.21 17.36 -4.11
CA ASN A 99 4.00 18.17 -3.96
C ASN A 99 3.08 18.01 -5.19
N LYS A 100 1.78 17.91 -4.94
CA LYS A 100 0.73 17.71 -5.94
C LYS A 100 0.88 16.41 -6.75
N SER A 101 1.63 15.43 -6.24
CA SER A 101 1.78 14.12 -6.88
C SER A 101 0.77 13.09 -6.37
N LEU A 102 0.52 12.08 -7.16
CA LEU A 102 -0.38 10.97 -6.81
C LEU A 102 0.39 9.77 -6.28
N CYS A 103 -0.20 9.03 -5.36
CA CYS A 103 0.17 7.64 -5.15
C CYS A 103 -0.49 6.82 -6.26
N HIS A 104 0.31 6.30 -7.16
CA HIS A 104 -0.13 5.83 -8.47
C HIS A 104 -0.40 4.32 -8.55
N ARG A 105 -0.03 3.55 -7.51
CA ARG A 105 -0.26 2.10 -7.48
C ARG A 105 -0.66 1.65 -6.07
N LEU A 106 -1.65 0.78 -6.03
CA LEU A 106 -2.09 0.07 -4.82
C LEU A 106 -2.15 -1.42 -5.13
N THR A 107 -1.62 -2.25 -4.22
CA THR A 107 -1.78 -3.70 -4.28
C THR A 107 -2.61 -4.17 -3.10
N THR A 108 -3.54 -5.09 -3.33
CA THR A 108 -4.50 -5.59 -2.34
C THR A 108 -4.53 -7.12 -2.24
N GLU A 109 -3.67 -7.78 -3.01
CA GLU A 109 -3.53 -9.24 -3.05
C GLU A 109 -2.05 -9.63 -3.09
N GLY A 110 -1.69 -10.65 -2.34
CA GLY A 110 -0.31 -11.15 -2.21
C GLY A 110 0.63 -10.20 -1.46
N ILE A 111 0.70 -8.94 -1.85
CA ILE A 111 1.41 -7.87 -1.17
C ILE A 111 0.48 -6.67 -0.92
N PHE A 112 0.75 -5.88 0.12
CA PHE A 112 -0.17 -4.85 0.60
C PHE A 112 0.56 -3.51 0.72
N VAL A 113 0.70 -2.81 -0.40
CA VAL A 113 1.47 -1.57 -0.48
C VAL A 113 0.72 -0.47 -1.24
N LEU A 114 0.91 0.77 -0.80
CA LEU A 114 0.55 1.99 -1.53
C LEU A 114 1.84 2.64 -2.03
N GLN A 115 2.05 2.67 -3.34
CA GLN A 115 3.26 3.21 -3.96
C GLN A 115 3.05 4.65 -4.44
N CYS A 116 4.01 5.50 -4.10
CA CYS A 116 4.03 6.93 -4.36
C CYS A 116 5.42 7.38 -4.86
N GLY A 117 5.62 8.66 -5.05
CA GLY A 117 6.95 9.24 -5.30
C GLY A 117 7.32 9.39 -6.77
N ASP A 118 6.36 9.19 -7.68
CA ASP A 118 6.46 9.53 -9.09
C ASP A 118 5.47 10.66 -9.43
N PRO A 119 5.93 11.93 -9.50
CA PRO A 119 5.05 13.04 -9.86
C PRO A 119 4.42 12.93 -11.25
N THR A 120 5.02 12.15 -12.16
CA THR A 120 4.43 11.93 -13.50
C THR A 120 3.24 10.94 -13.46
N ALA A 121 3.06 10.23 -12.34
CA ALA A 121 2.05 9.19 -12.13
C ALA A 121 2.11 8.04 -13.16
N SER A 122 3.24 7.87 -13.84
CA SER A 122 3.45 6.82 -14.84
C SER A 122 3.90 5.48 -14.25
N GLY A 123 4.39 5.49 -13.00
CA GLY A 123 5.04 4.36 -12.36
C GLY A 123 6.50 4.16 -12.77
N SER A 124 6.99 4.92 -13.75
CA SER A 124 8.37 4.87 -14.26
C SER A 124 9.15 6.18 -14.08
N GLY A 125 8.49 7.22 -13.53
CA GLY A 125 9.11 8.52 -13.32
C GLY A 125 10.21 8.49 -12.26
N SER A 126 11.26 9.29 -12.51
CA SER A 126 12.43 9.45 -11.64
C SER A 126 12.91 10.91 -11.69
N PRO A 127 13.63 11.40 -10.68
CA PRO A 127 14.15 12.76 -10.70
C PRO A 127 15.11 12.98 -11.87
N THR A 128 14.88 14.05 -12.62
CA THR A 128 15.64 14.34 -13.84
C THR A 128 17.14 14.45 -13.58
N GLY A 129 17.92 13.62 -14.25
CA GLY A 129 19.38 13.58 -14.15
C GLY A 129 19.92 12.81 -12.94
N TRP A 130 19.05 12.21 -12.13
CA TRP A 130 19.50 11.32 -11.05
C TRP A 130 19.95 9.98 -11.66
N LYS A 131 21.00 9.42 -11.08
CA LYS A 131 21.37 8.02 -11.24
C LYS A 131 20.79 7.23 -10.07
N GLY A 132 20.53 5.96 -10.29
CA GLY A 132 20.17 5.06 -9.21
C GLY A 132 21.25 5.07 -8.11
N TYR A 133 20.84 4.96 -6.86
CA TYR A 133 21.75 4.89 -5.72
C TYR A 133 21.62 3.58 -4.96
N VAL A 134 22.60 3.33 -4.09
CA VAL A 134 22.82 2.07 -3.39
C VAL A 134 21.62 1.61 -2.58
N ASP A 135 21.52 0.28 -2.42
CA ASP A 135 20.57 -0.33 -1.51
C ASP A 135 21.15 -0.31 -0.09
N GLU A 136 20.33 0.02 0.88
CA GLU A 136 20.67 0.13 2.29
C GLU A 136 19.63 -0.61 3.13
N ASN A 137 19.98 -1.08 4.32
CA ASN A 137 19.06 -1.65 5.29
C ASN A 137 18.04 -2.64 4.67
N LEU A 138 18.56 -3.57 3.85
CA LEU A 138 17.75 -4.63 3.28
C LEU A 138 17.30 -5.62 4.37
N PRO A 139 16.04 -6.11 4.35
CA PRO A 139 15.58 -7.08 5.33
C PRO A 139 16.13 -8.47 5.06
N LYS A 140 15.92 -9.38 6.01
CA LYS A 140 16.18 -10.81 5.78
C LYS A 140 15.13 -11.43 4.87
N ALA A 141 15.51 -12.42 4.09
CA ALA A 141 14.62 -13.15 3.16
C ALA A 141 13.75 -14.21 3.86
N THR A 142 13.26 -13.95 5.06
CA THR A 142 12.52 -14.95 5.86
C THR A 142 11.25 -14.35 6.46
N GLY A 143 10.14 -15.08 6.35
CA GLY A 143 8.85 -14.71 6.95
C GLY A 143 8.30 -13.38 6.45
N ILE A 144 7.55 -12.70 7.31
CA ILE A 144 7.09 -11.33 7.06
C ILE A 144 8.30 -10.40 7.20
N ASN A 145 8.83 -9.94 6.08
CA ASN A 145 10.04 -9.13 6.03
C ASN A 145 9.76 -7.63 5.85
N TYR A 146 8.53 -7.27 5.47
CA TYR A 146 8.03 -5.88 5.43
C TYR A 146 6.73 -5.80 6.24
N PRO A 147 6.80 -5.71 7.58
CA PRO A 147 5.61 -5.62 8.42
C PRO A 147 4.87 -4.30 8.19
N ALA A 148 3.57 -4.27 8.55
CA ALA A 148 2.74 -3.08 8.46
C ALA A 148 3.39 -1.86 9.11
N GLY A 149 3.30 -0.72 8.43
CA GLY A 149 3.96 0.53 8.81
C GLY A 149 5.39 0.70 8.26
N THR A 150 5.97 -0.31 7.61
CA THR A 150 7.25 -0.19 6.91
C THR A 150 7.14 0.78 5.73
N VAL A 151 8.19 1.58 5.54
CA VAL A 151 8.35 2.43 4.35
C VAL A 151 9.66 2.06 3.66
N ALA A 152 9.57 1.69 2.38
CA ALA A 152 10.71 1.22 1.61
C ALA A 152 10.76 1.85 0.22
N MET A 153 11.95 1.84 -0.40
CA MET A 153 12.15 2.31 -1.77
C MET A 153 11.57 1.32 -2.77
N ALA A 154 10.90 1.83 -3.79
CA ALA A 154 10.68 1.09 -5.02
C ALA A 154 11.91 1.22 -5.92
N ASN A 155 12.25 0.15 -6.62
CA ASN A 155 13.38 0.10 -7.54
C ASN A 155 13.09 -0.82 -8.74
N SER A 156 13.99 -0.81 -9.73
CA SER A 156 13.96 -1.68 -10.93
C SER A 156 15.13 -2.66 -10.92
N GLY A 157 15.58 -3.08 -9.75
CA GLY A 157 16.72 -3.95 -9.51
C GLY A 157 17.77 -3.29 -8.62
N PRO A 158 18.88 -3.97 -8.33
CA PRO A 158 19.90 -3.50 -7.41
C PRO A 158 20.45 -2.11 -7.79
N LYS A 159 20.60 -1.24 -6.79
CA LYS A 159 21.19 0.11 -6.93
C LYS A 159 20.45 1.04 -7.90
N THR A 160 19.14 0.82 -8.09
CA THR A 160 18.31 1.68 -8.94
C THR A 160 17.30 2.51 -8.14
N ASN A 161 17.55 2.72 -6.85
CA ASN A 161 16.73 3.59 -6.02
C ASN A 161 16.66 5.00 -6.61
N GLY A 162 15.47 5.58 -6.63
CA GLY A 162 15.20 6.93 -7.16
C GLY A 162 14.38 7.77 -6.19
N SER A 163 13.18 8.16 -6.62
CA SER A 163 12.23 8.91 -5.79
C SER A 163 11.03 8.09 -5.34
N GLN A 164 10.75 6.97 -5.99
CA GLN A 164 9.56 6.19 -5.70
C GLN A 164 9.73 5.34 -4.44
N PHE A 165 8.68 5.29 -3.66
CA PHE A 165 8.63 4.53 -2.41
C PHE A 165 7.24 3.91 -2.21
N PHE A 166 7.15 2.94 -1.31
CA PHE A 166 5.87 2.36 -0.93
C PHE A 166 5.66 2.32 0.58
N LEU A 167 4.41 2.45 0.95
CA LEU A 167 3.89 2.39 2.32
C LEU A 167 3.25 1.01 2.50
N VAL A 168 3.79 0.19 3.37
CA VAL A 168 3.25 -1.14 3.70
C VAL A 168 2.11 -0.96 4.69
N TYR A 169 0.88 -1.31 4.30
CA TYR A 169 -0.29 -1.09 5.16
C TYR A 169 -0.79 -2.37 5.84
N GLN A 170 -0.34 -3.54 5.41
CA GLN A 170 -0.56 -4.84 6.04
C GLN A 170 0.72 -5.67 5.89
N ASP A 171 0.93 -6.61 6.81
CA ASP A 171 2.11 -7.47 6.79
C ASP A 171 2.32 -8.12 5.42
N THR A 172 3.53 -7.97 4.89
CA THR A 172 3.86 -8.30 3.51
C THR A 172 5.19 -9.06 3.45
N THR A 173 5.24 -10.08 2.59
CA THR A 173 6.47 -10.79 2.24
C THR A 173 6.85 -10.45 0.80
N LEU A 174 8.04 -9.89 0.62
CA LEU A 174 8.62 -9.52 -0.68
C LEU A 174 10.04 -10.10 -0.79
N GLY A 175 10.63 -10.08 -1.99
CA GLY A 175 12.07 -10.18 -2.14
C GLY A 175 12.79 -9.17 -1.23
N PRO A 176 13.94 -9.52 -0.63
CA PRO A 176 14.64 -8.66 0.32
C PRO A 176 15.42 -7.52 -0.36
N ASP A 177 14.87 -6.94 -1.44
CA ASP A 177 15.60 -6.10 -2.39
C ASP A 177 15.25 -4.61 -2.27
N TYR A 178 14.36 -4.26 -1.31
CA TYR A 178 13.83 -2.90 -1.17
C TYR A 178 14.34 -2.26 0.11
N THR A 179 15.12 -1.18 -0.04
CA THR A 179 15.69 -0.41 1.07
C THR A 179 14.62 0.08 2.04
N ILE A 180 14.64 -0.41 3.28
CA ILE A 180 13.76 0.08 4.35
C ILE A 180 14.37 1.33 4.96
N TRP A 181 13.71 2.49 4.80
CA TRP A 181 14.22 3.78 5.25
C TRP A 181 13.35 4.51 6.26
N GLY A 182 12.15 3.98 6.55
CA GLY A 182 11.25 4.63 7.48
C GLY A 182 10.21 3.70 8.10
N LYS A 183 9.55 4.22 9.13
CA LYS A 183 8.38 3.58 9.78
C LYS A 183 7.28 4.61 9.96
N ILE A 184 6.07 4.29 9.55
CA ILE A 184 4.88 5.12 9.76
C ILE A 184 4.60 5.17 11.27
N THR A 185 4.52 6.38 11.82
CA THR A 185 4.18 6.64 13.23
C THR A 185 2.80 7.28 13.41
N LYS A 186 2.23 7.82 12.31
CA LYS A 186 0.86 8.36 12.27
C LYS A 186 0.29 8.18 10.86
N GLY A 187 -1.00 7.84 10.76
CA GLY A 187 -1.72 7.71 9.49
C GLY A 187 -1.62 6.32 8.84
N LEU A 188 -1.15 5.29 9.57
CA LEU A 188 -1.21 3.92 9.07
C LEU A 188 -2.67 3.47 8.83
N ASP A 189 -3.57 3.82 9.74
CA ASP A 189 -5.00 3.56 9.62
C ASP A 189 -5.63 4.21 8.38
N LEU A 190 -5.13 5.38 7.98
CA LEU A 190 -5.52 6.03 6.73
C LEU A 190 -5.13 5.16 5.52
N VAL A 191 -3.86 4.70 5.46
CA VAL A 191 -3.39 3.86 4.35
C VAL A 191 -4.14 2.53 4.31
N GLN A 192 -4.44 1.94 5.47
CA GLN A 192 -5.26 0.74 5.59
C GLN A 192 -6.68 0.93 5.05
N LYS A 193 -7.32 2.08 5.34
CA LYS A 193 -8.63 2.44 4.78
C LYS A 193 -8.58 2.58 3.25
N VAL A 194 -7.51 3.18 2.71
CA VAL A 194 -7.29 3.24 1.25
C VAL A 194 -7.19 1.83 0.66
N GLY A 195 -6.41 0.94 1.31
CA GLY A 195 -6.31 -0.47 0.93
C GLY A 195 -7.66 -1.19 0.92
N ALA A 196 -8.52 -0.92 1.93
CA ALA A 196 -9.85 -1.53 2.04
C ALA A 196 -10.81 -1.10 0.92
N VAL A 197 -10.68 0.12 0.41
CA VAL A 197 -11.45 0.59 -0.77
C VAL A 197 -11.05 -0.19 -2.02
N GLY A 198 -9.78 -0.51 -2.18
CA GLY A 198 -9.28 -1.35 -3.24
C GLY A 198 -8.60 -0.61 -4.39
N ALA A 199 -8.16 -1.39 -5.37
CA ALA A 199 -7.51 -0.90 -6.58
C ALA A 199 -8.34 -1.22 -7.83
N TYR A 200 -8.02 -0.53 -8.93
CA TYR A 200 -8.63 -0.79 -10.22
C TYR A 200 -7.59 -0.73 -11.35
N GLN A 201 -7.90 -1.42 -12.43
CA GLN A 201 -7.23 -1.27 -13.71
C GLN A 201 -8.25 -0.85 -14.78
N MET A 202 -7.76 -0.19 -15.82
CA MET A 202 -8.58 0.13 -16.99
C MET A 202 -8.59 -1.05 -17.96
N SER A 203 -9.78 -1.50 -18.35
CA SER A 203 -9.99 -2.44 -19.46
C SER A 203 -10.75 -1.69 -20.55
N GLY A 204 -10.04 -1.21 -21.56
CA GLY A 204 -10.57 -0.23 -22.48
C GLY A 204 -10.98 1.07 -21.77
N THR A 205 -12.27 1.41 -21.80
CA THR A 205 -12.83 2.59 -21.13
C THR A 205 -13.45 2.29 -19.76
N GLN A 206 -13.46 1.04 -19.31
CA GLN A 206 -14.08 0.61 -18.07
C GLN A 206 -13.02 0.43 -16.97
N ALA A 207 -13.30 0.94 -15.77
CA ALA A 207 -12.52 0.66 -14.58
C ALA A 207 -13.01 -0.64 -13.94
N MET A 208 -12.11 -1.61 -13.76
CA MET A 208 -12.40 -2.91 -13.16
C MET A 208 -11.56 -3.09 -11.89
N TYR A 209 -12.15 -3.69 -10.85
CA TYR A 209 -11.39 -4.06 -9.67
C TYR A 209 -10.22 -4.96 -10.04
N ALA A 210 -9.06 -4.69 -9.40
CA ALA A 210 -7.85 -5.47 -9.58
C ALA A 210 -7.08 -5.59 -8.26
N GLY A 211 -6.36 -6.69 -8.07
CA GLY A 211 -5.47 -6.88 -6.93
C GLY A 211 -4.22 -6.00 -6.98
N ASP A 212 -3.91 -5.42 -8.14
CA ASP A 212 -2.82 -4.48 -8.40
C ASP A 212 -3.29 -3.45 -9.43
N GLY A 213 -3.18 -2.16 -9.13
CA GLY A 213 -3.64 -1.11 -10.03
C GLY A 213 -3.61 0.28 -9.39
N TYR A 214 -4.42 1.18 -9.94
CA TYR A 214 -4.60 2.51 -9.35
C TYR A 214 -5.50 2.42 -8.11
N PRO A 215 -5.21 3.17 -7.02
CA PRO A 215 -6.12 3.21 -5.87
C PRO A 215 -7.46 3.84 -6.27
N ILE A 216 -8.58 3.18 -5.91
CA ILE A 216 -9.94 3.71 -6.13
C ILE A 216 -10.11 5.02 -5.35
N GLN A 217 -9.68 5.05 -4.09
CA GLN A 217 -9.54 6.31 -3.36
C GLN A 217 -8.27 7.01 -3.82
N THR A 218 -8.39 8.04 -4.63
CA THR A 218 -7.24 8.86 -5.03
C THR A 218 -6.54 9.45 -3.80
N VAL A 219 -5.24 9.21 -3.69
CA VAL A 219 -4.36 9.78 -2.67
C VAL A 219 -3.39 10.75 -3.34
N GLU A 220 -3.57 12.04 -3.03
CA GLU A 220 -2.69 13.13 -3.48
C GLU A 220 -1.77 13.56 -2.35
N ILE A 221 -0.50 13.68 -2.61
CA ILE A 221 0.47 14.33 -1.72
C ILE A 221 0.40 15.84 -1.95
N LEU A 222 -0.30 16.54 -1.07
CA LEU A 222 -0.41 18.01 -1.14
C LEU A 222 0.94 18.67 -0.84
N LYS A 223 1.66 18.14 0.15
CA LYS A 223 2.98 18.61 0.57
C LYS A 223 3.76 17.51 1.29
N ALA A 224 5.07 17.46 1.05
CA ALA A 224 5.99 16.66 1.85
C ALA A 224 7.08 17.56 2.46
N SER A 225 7.47 17.28 3.72
CA SER A 225 8.54 18.01 4.39
C SER A 225 9.29 17.11 5.36
N ALA A 226 10.62 17.19 5.35
CA ALA A 226 11.51 16.43 6.24
C ALA A 226 12.23 17.39 7.22
N LYS A 227 12.32 16.94 8.50
CA LYS A 227 12.97 17.67 9.59
C LYS A 227 13.88 16.77 10.40
#